data_0247bf65f087fe56bc720d8bc827ffa6
#
_entry.id   0247bf65f087fe56bc720d8bc827ffa6
#
_cell.length_a   1.000
_cell.length_b   1.000
_cell.length_c   1.000
_cell.angle_alpha   90.00
_cell.angle_beta   90.00
_cell.angle_gamma   90.00
#
_symmetry.space_group_name_H-M   'P 1'
#
loop_
_entity.id
_entity.type
_entity.pdbx_description
1 polymer ?
#
loop_
_entity_poly.entity_id
_entity_poly.type
_entity_poly.pdbx_seq_one_letter_code
_entity_poly.pdbx_strand_id
1 'polypeptide(L)'
;KYAIYTKWYWKNGLTTSEEIQKGMKENLLGKTEAEDIIWWKMDNNHHQSIIIFASEDIAKAENEKRQAMREKTSSESNIVMVEEYMGPVLSQLSNL
;
A
#
# COMPACT_ATOMS: atom_id res chain seq x y z
N LYS A 1 3.76 -13.74 -9.78
CA LYS A 1 3.53 -12.42 -9.17
C LYS A 1 3.48 -12.55 -7.65
N TYR A 2 3.64 -11.44 -6.97
CA TYR A 2 3.71 -11.38 -5.51
C TYR A 2 2.81 -10.27 -4.99
N ALA A 3 2.05 -10.54 -3.94
CA ALA A 3 1.08 -9.59 -3.40
C ALA A 3 1.42 -9.22 -1.96
N ILE A 4 1.23 -7.95 -1.63
CA ILE A 4 1.35 -7.44 -0.26
C ILE A 4 0.01 -6.83 0.13
N TYR A 5 -0.56 -7.34 1.22
CA TYR A 5 -1.75 -6.76 1.86
C TYR A 5 -1.31 -5.84 2.99
N THR A 6 -1.91 -4.67 3.12
CA THR A 6 -1.68 -3.77 4.25
C THR A 6 -2.99 -3.23 4.79
N LYS A 7 -2.99 -2.89 6.08
CA LYS A 7 -4.10 -2.20 6.74
C LYS A 7 -3.52 -1.01 7.49
N TRP A 8 -4.15 0.15 7.32
CA TRP A 8 -3.67 1.42 7.86
C TRP A 8 -4.73 2.08 8.74
N TYR A 9 -4.29 2.63 9.86
CA TYR A 9 -5.11 3.43 10.77
C TYR A 9 -4.84 4.91 10.51
N TRP A 10 -5.92 5.68 10.36
CA TRP A 10 -5.90 7.13 10.16
C TRP A 10 -6.47 7.78 11.42
N LYS A 11 -5.63 8.41 12.23
CA LYS A 11 -6.02 9.03 13.50
C LYS A 11 -7.14 10.05 13.32
N ASN A 12 -7.08 10.86 12.26
CA ASN A 12 -8.04 11.93 11.99
C ASN A 12 -9.15 11.52 10.99
N GLY A 13 -9.26 10.24 10.70
CA GLY A 13 -10.23 9.73 9.73
C GLY A 13 -9.74 9.80 8.28
N LEU A 14 -10.37 9.01 7.43
CA LEU A 14 -10.06 8.99 5.99
C LEU A 14 -10.51 10.28 5.32
N THR A 15 -9.74 10.73 4.34
CA THR A 15 -10.12 11.82 3.46
C THR A 15 -10.98 11.28 2.31
N THR A 16 -11.34 12.13 1.35
CA THR A 16 -12.16 11.74 0.20
C THR A 16 -11.38 10.83 -0.75
N SER A 17 -12.09 10.03 -1.54
CA SER A 17 -11.44 9.19 -2.55
C SER A 17 -10.70 10.02 -3.59
N GLU A 18 -11.18 11.21 -3.92
CA GLU A 18 -10.51 12.12 -4.84
C GLU A 18 -9.16 12.60 -4.31
N GLU A 19 -9.10 12.95 -3.03
CA GLU A 19 -7.85 13.36 -2.39
C GLU A 19 -6.86 12.20 -2.28
N ILE A 20 -7.36 11.00 -1.94
CA ILE A 20 -6.52 9.79 -1.87
C ILE A 20 -5.97 9.44 -3.26
N GLN A 21 -6.82 9.50 -4.29
CA GLN A 21 -6.40 9.25 -5.67
C GLN A 21 -5.33 10.26 -6.13
N LYS A 22 -5.51 11.53 -5.80
CA LYS A 22 -4.54 12.58 -6.11
C LYS A 22 -3.21 12.32 -5.41
N GLY A 23 -3.24 11.96 -4.13
CA GLY A 23 -2.04 11.62 -3.36
C GLY A 23 -1.30 10.41 -3.93
N MET A 24 -2.03 9.38 -4.32
CA MET A 24 -1.44 8.21 -4.97
C MET A 24 -0.77 8.58 -6.28
N LYS A 25 -1.42 9.41 -7.10
CA LYS A 25 -0.85 9.89 -8.36
C LYS A 25 0.45 10.67 -8.13
N GLU A 26 0.46 11.58 -7.17
CA GLU A 26 1.63 12.43 -6.90
C GLU A 26 2.78 11.66 -6.28
N ASN A 27 2.50 10.68 -5.42
CA ASN A 27 3.53 10.01 -4.63
C ASN A 27 3.96 8.65 -5.16
N LEU A 28 3.13 7.99 -5.97
CA LEU A 28 3.39 6.62 -6.42
C LEU A 28 3.47 6.45 -7.92
N LEU A 29 2.67 7.17 -8.70
CA LEU A 29 2.67 7.00 -10.16
C LEU A 29 4.05 7.34 -10.73
N GLY A 30 4.66 6.35 -11.42
CA GLY A 30 6.01 6.47 -11.97
C GLY A 30 7.13 6.33 -10.94
N LYS A 31 6.80 6.09 -9.68
CA LYS A 31 7.78 6.00 -8.58
C LYS A 31 7.76 4.66 -7.87
N THR A 32 6.84 3.78 -8.22
CA THR A 32 6.73 2.45 -7.65
C THR A 32 6.96 1.38 -8.71
N GLU A 33 7.53 0.25 -8.30
CA GLU A 33 7.67 -0.93 -9.15
C GLU A 33 6.39 -1.80 -9.14
N ALA A 34 5.39 -1.43 -8.35
CA ALA A 34 4.12 -2.16 -8.30
C ALA A 34 3.41 -2.11 -9.66
N GLU A 35 2.85 -3.24 -10.06
CA GLU A 35 2.03 -3.31 -11.26
C GLU A 35 0.64 -2.73 -11.02
N ASP A 36 0.13 -2.85 -9.79
CA ASP A 36 -1.15 -2.28 -9.40
C ASP A 36 -1.20 -2.10 -7.89
N ILE A 37 -1.97 -1.11 -7.45
CA ILE A 37 -2.23 -0.84 -6.03
C ILE A 37 -3.71 -0.49 -5.91
N ILE A 38 -4.42 -1.20 -5.05
CA ILE A 38 -5.84 -0.97 -4.79
C ILE A 38 -6.04 -0.70 -3.32
N TRP A 39 -6.64 0.44 -3.00
CA TRP A 39 -7.04 0.79 -1.64
C TRP A 39 -8.54 0.78 -1.52
N TRP A 40 -9.08 0.30 -0.39
CA TRP A 40 -10.51 0.38 -0.12
C TRP A 40 -10.74 0.77 1.33
N LYS A 41 -11.90 1.37 1.57
CA LYS A 41 -12.31 1.80 2.89
C LYS A 41 -12.82 0.62 3.68
N MET A 42 -12.27 0.40 4.87
CA MET A 42 -12.78 -0.58 5.83
C MET A 42 -13.80 0.09 6.75
N ASP A 43 -13.44 1.24 7.33
CA ASP A 43 -14.29 2.08 8.15
C ASP A 43 -13.80 3.53 8.08
N ASN A 44 -14.33 4.41 8.93
CA ASN A 44 -13.97 5.83 8.87
C ASN A 44 -12.50 6.13 9.21
N ASN A 45 -11.80 5.21 9.86
CA ASN A 45 -10.43 5.40 10.32
C ASN A 45 -9.44 4.38 9.74
N HIS A 46 -9.89 3.44 8.92
CA HIS A 46 -9.01 2.41 8.37
C HIS A 46 -9.20 2.23 6.88
N HIS A 47 -8.10 2.12 6.15
CA HIS A 47 -8.13 1.59 4.81
C HIS A 47 -7.31 0.30 4.75
N GLN A 48 -7.67 -0.56 3.82
CA GLN A 48 -6.92 -1.77 3.49
C GLN A 48 -6.43 -1.66 2.07
N SER A 49 -5.34 -2.35 1.74
CA SER A 49 -4.80 -2.29 0.39
C SER A 49 -4.20 -3.62 -0.05
N ILE A 50 -4.16 -3.82 -1.37
CA ILE A 50 -3.39 -4.87 -2.02
C ILE A 50 -2.43 -4.20 -3.00
N ILE A 51 -1.17 -4.64 -2.97
CA ILE A 51 -0.11 -4.19 -3.87
C ILE A 51 0.38 -5.40 -4.63
N ILE A 52 0.38 -5.34 -5.96
CA ILE A 52 0.80 -6.43 -6.83
C ILE A 52 2.16 -6.09 -7.46
N PHE A 53 3.13 -6.98 -7.31
CA PHE A 53 4.45 -6.88 -7.92
C PHE A 53 4.70 -8.03 -8.89
N ALA A 54 5.59 -7.84 -9.86
CA ALA A 54 5.95 -8.86 -10.81
C ALA A 54 6.66 -10.06 -10.17
N SER A 55 7.41 -9.84 -9.09
CA SER A 55 8.14 -10.89 -8.39
C SER A 55 8.31 -10.57 -6.91
N GLU A 56 8.65 -11.59 -6.13
CA GLU A 56 8.98 -11.46 -4.71
C GLU A 56 10.19 -10.56 -4.48
N ASP A 57 11.23 -10.69 -5.30
CA ASP A 57 12.46 -9.91 -5.15
C ASP A 57 12.19 -8.42 -5.32
N ILE A 58 11.39 -8.04 -6.32
CA ILE A 58 10.99 -6.65 -6.55
C ILE A 58 10.16 -6.13 -5.37
N ALA A 59 9.21 -6.94 -4.89
CA ALA A 59 8.37 -6.58 -3.77
C ALA A 59 9.18 -6.34 -2.50
N LYS A 60 10.12 -7.23 -2.19
CA LYS A 60 10.96 -7.10 -0.99
C LYS A 60 11.88 -5.90 -1.05
N ALA A 61 12.49 -5.64 -2.21
CA ALA A 61 13.37 -4.48 -2.38
C ALA A 61 12.62 -3.17 -2.17
N GLU A 62 11.43 -3.02 -2.73
CA GLU A 62 10.63 -1.82 -2.53
C GLU A 62 10.11 -1.70 -1.11
N ASN A 63 9.70 -2.82 -0.49
CA ASN A 63 9.20 -2.83 0.87
C ASN A 63 10.27 -2.39 1.88
N GLU A 64 11.52 -2.77 1.69
CA GLU A 64 12.64 -2.33 2.52
C GLU A 64 12.80 -0.81 2.48
N LYS A 65 12.70 -0.21 1.29
CA LYS A 65 12.76 1.25 1.13
C LYS A 65 11.60 1.93 1.84
N ARG A 66 10.40 1.37 1.73
CA ARG A 66 9.20 1.91 2.38
C ARG A 66 9.31 1.84 3.91
N GLN A 67 9.85 0.74 4.44
CA GLN A 67 10.05 0.59 5.88
C GLN A 67 11.04 1.61 6.43
N ALA A 68 12.16 1.85 5.73
CA ALA A 68 13.13 2.85 6.13
C ALA A 68 12.51 4.25 6.20
N MET A 69 11.65 4.60 5.24
CA MET A 69 10.93 5.87 5.25
C MET A 69 9.90 5.95 6.38
N ARG A 70 9.18 4.85 6.65
CA ARG A 70 8.19 4.79 7.74
C ARG A 70 8.84 4.97 9.11
N GLU A 71 10.01 4.38 9.33
CA GLU A 71 10.75 4.54 10.58
C GLU A 71 11.17 5.98 10.83
N LYS A 72 11.53 6.72 9.78
CA LYS A 72 11.88 8.13 9.89
C LYS A 72 10.71 9.04 10.21
N THR A 73 9.50 8.66 9.78
CA THR A 73 8.30 9.51 9.89
C THR A 73 7.29 9.03 10.92
N SER A 74 7.50 7.87 11.53
CA SER A 74 6.51 7.20 12.39
C SER A 74 6.09 8.03 13.61
N SER A 75 6.99 8.84 14.16
CA SER A 75 6.69 9.68 15.33
C SER A 75 5.82 10.90 14.99
N GLU A 76 5.73 11.29 13.73
CA GLU A 76 5.01 12.48 13.28
C GLU A 76 3.77 12.16 12.46
N SER A 77 3.60 10.90 12.03
CA SER A 77 2.52 10.52 11.14
C SER A 77 1.21 10.24 11.89
N ASN A 78 0.11 10.79 11.36
CA ASN A 78 -1.25 10.48 11.81
C ASN A 78 -1.81 9.22 11.14
N ILE A 79 -1.00 8.56 10.30
CA ILE A 79 -1.38 7.36 9.54
C ILE A 79 -0.34 6.29 9.84
N VAL A 80 -0.77 5.16 10.41
CA VAL A 80 0.13 4.08 10.79
C VAL A 80 -0.34 2.74 10.24
N MET A 81 0.61 1.92 9.81
CA MET A 81 0.32 0.56 9.35
C MET A 81 0.08 -0.34 10.55
N VAL A 82 -1.05 -1.04 10.57
CA VAL A 82 -1.44 -1.91 11.69
C VAL A 82 -1.41 -3.39 11.35
N GLU A 83 -1.46 -3.75 10.07
CA GLU A 83 -1.34 -5.14 9.63
C GLU A 83 -0.60 -5.19 8.28
N GLU A 84 0.18 -6.26 8.09
CA GLU A 84 0.84 -6.54 6.82
C GLU A 84 0.94 -8.05 6.63
N TYR A 85 0.50 -8.53 5.47
CA TYR A 85 0.64 -9.94 5.06
C TYR A 85 1.10 -9.96 3.61
N MET A 86 1.92 -10.96 3.25
CA MET A 86 2.43 -11.04 1.89
C MET A 86 2.63 -12.50 1.47
N GLY A 87 2.55 -12.73 0.16
CA GLY A 87 2.75 -14.06 -0.38
C GLY A 87 2.64 -14.07 -1.90
N PRO A 88 3.04 -15.22 -2.52
CA PRO A 88 2.91 -15.37 -3.95
C PRO A 88 1.45 -15.40 -4.37
N VAL A 89 1.15 -14.79 -5.52
CA VAL A 89 -0.17 -14.82 -6.12
C VAL A 89 -0.42 -16.21 -6.69
N LEU A 90 -1.53 -16.83 -6.28
CA LEU A 90 -1.91 -18.17 -6.76
C LEU A 90 -2.73 -18.12 -8.05
N SER A 91 -3.62 -17.12 -8.14
CA SER A 91 -4.50 -16.98 -9.31
C SER A 91 -4.98 -15.55 -9.39
N GLN A 92 -5.08 -15.02 -10.60
CA GLN A 92 -5.55 -13.66 -10.84
C GLN A 92 -6.44 -13.68 -12.09
N LEU A 93 -7.70 -13.32 -11.92
CA LEU A 93 -8.69 -13.40 -12.99
C LEU A 93 -8.29 -12.61 -14.24
N SER A 94 -7.71 -11.43 -14.06
CA SER A 94 -7.30 -10.58 -15.19
C SER A 94 -6.18 -11.17 -16.03
N ASN A 95 -5.53 -12.24 -15.57
CA ASN A 95 -4.48 -12.94 -16.29
C ASN A 95 -4.95 -14.27 -16.92
N LEU A 96 -6.24 -14.56 -16.85
CA LEU A 96 -6.81 -15.78 -17.44
C LEU A 96 -7.25 -15.60 -18.89
#